data_9e2fa94a4f4e80694893bc48125ca457
#
_entry.id   9e2fa94a4f4e80694893bc48125ca457
#
_cell.length_a   1.000
_cell.length_b   1.000
_cell.length_c   1.000
_cell.angle_alpha   90.00
_cell.angle_beta   90.00
_cell.angle_gamma   90.00
#
_symmetry.space_group_name_H-M   'P 1'
#
loop_
_entity.id
_entity.type
_entity.pdbx_description
1 polymer ?
#
loop_
_entity_poly.entity_id
_entity_poly.type
_entity_poly.pdbx_seq_one_letter_code
_entity_poly.pdbx_strand_id
1 'polypeptide(L)'
;MATLKALPLAYNRDLQEDKEPVFDSVDTLEVLLPAFTGMIATLTFHGERMAELAPQGFSLATDVAEWLVRAGVPFKVAHEVAGASVRYCEARGIELSDLTDEDLAAIDPRLTPEVKQVLTVAGSVAARDGRGGTAPVRVREQLGAVRTLIAEQRAWLGQ
;
A
#
# COMPACT_ATOMS: atom_id res chain seq x y z
N MET A 1 -15.95 14.63 20.37
CA MET A 1 -17.00 14.94 19.36
C MET A 1 -18.36 14.36 19.71
N ALA A 2 -18.48 13.09 20.16
CA ALA A 2 -19.76 12.52 20.58
C ALA A 2 -20.37 13.26 21.78
N THR A 3 -19.57 13.63 22.76
CA THR A 3 -19.94 14.39 23.96
C THR A 3 -20.60 15.75 23.64
N LEU A 4 -20.19 16.38 22.53
CA LEU A 4 -20.74 17.68 22.09
C LEU A 4 -22.05 17.56 21.32
N LYS A 5 -22.44 16.34 20.97
CA LYS A 5 -23.67 16.10 20.21
C LYS A 5 -24.87 16.05 21.15
N ALA A 6 -25.85 16.88 20.88
CA ALA A 6 -27.11 16.93 21.67
C ALA A 6 -26.97 17.51 23.10
N LEU A 7 -26.03 18.43 23.32
CA LEU A 7 -25.95 19.18 24.56
C LEU A 7 -27.16 20.11 24.74
N PRO A 8 -27.67 20.29 25.98
CA PRO A 8 -28.70 21.26 26.27
C PRO A 8 -28.17 22.71 26.10
N LEU A 9 -29.11 23.68 25.96
CA LEU A 9 -28.74 25.08 25.74
C LEU A 9 -28.15 25.78 26.97
N ALA A 10 -28.21 25.19 28.15
CA ALA A 10 -27.70 25.79 29.37
C ALA A 10 -27.11 24.73 30.32
N TYR A 11 -26.08 25.13 31.09
CA TYR A 11 -25.39 24.33 32.11
C TYR A 11 -24.91 22.96 31.59
N ASN A 12 -23.98 23.02 30.63
CA ASN A 12 -23.43 21.85 29.96
C ASN A 12 -22.35 21.14 30.83
N ARG A 13 -22.74 20.50 31.94
CA ARG A 13 -21.83 19.75 32.83
C ARG A 13 -21.14 18.60 32.09
N ASP A 14 -21.84 18.02 31.08
CA ASP A 14 -21.32 16.96 30.22
C ASP A 14 -20.03 17.33 29.49
N LEU A 15 -19.73 18.64 29.34
CA LEU A 15 -18.46 19.11 28.79
C LEU A 15 -17.26 18.76 29.69
N GLN A 16 -17.48 18.43 30.97
CA GLN A 16 -16.40 17.99 31.86
C GLN A 16 -15.92 16.56 31.56
N GLU A 17 -16.75 15.76 30.90
CA GLU A 17 -16.45 14.40 30.49
C GLU A 17 -15.50 14.33 29.27
N ASP A 18 -15.08 15.46 28.72
CA ASP A 18 -14.13 15.51 27.61
C ASP A 18 -12.70 15.16 28.01
N LYS A 19 -12.36 15.26 29.29
CA LYS A 19 -11.01 15.09 29.79
C LYS A 19 -10.59 13.64 29.98
N GLU A 20 -11.48 12.80 30.53
CA GLU A 20 -11.20 11.37 30.76
C GLU A 20 -10.75 10.65 29.50
N PRO A 21 -11.44 10.76 28.34
CA PRO A 21 -10.98 10.13 27.10
C PRO A 21 -9.62 10.66 26.60
N VAL A 22 -9.29 11.92 26.92
CA VAL A 22 -7.98 12.48 26.57
C VAL A 22 -6.88 11.85 27.44
N PHE A 23 -7.10 11.78 28.74
CA PHE A 23 -6.13 11.17 29.68
C PHE A 23 -5.94 9.68 29.37
N ASP A 24 -7.00 8.93 29.18
CA ASP A 24 -6.95 7.52 28.78
C ASP A 24 -6.17 7.32 27.46
N SER A 25 -6.35 8.23 26.50
CA SER A 25 -5.60 8.23 25.26
C SER A 25 -4.10 8.51 25.48
N VAL A 26 -3.76 9.42 26.38
CA VAL A 26 -2.36 9.72 26.72
C VAL A 26 -1.72 8.53 27.42
N ASP A 27 -2.36 7.96 28.43
CA ASP A 27 -1.89 6.77 29.15
C ASP A 27 -1.66 5.60 28.20
N THR A 28 -2.59 5.39 27.27
CA THR A 28 -2.44 4.37 26.22
C THR A 28 -1.22 4.62 25.34
N LEU A 29 -0.98 5.87 24.91
CA LEU A 29 0.15 6.22 24.06
C LEU A 29 1.47 6.12 24.83
N GLU A 30 1.51 6.44 26.11
CA GLU A 30 2.72 6.31 26.94
C GLU A 30 3.21 4.85 27.04
N VAL A 31 2.32 3.89 27.00
CA VAL A 31 2.66 2.46 26.95
C VAL A 31 2.94 1.99 25.54
N LEU A 32 2.10 2.39 24.58
CA LEU A 32 2.17 1.93 23.20
C LEU A 32 3.44 2.38 22.48
N LEU A 33 3.82 3.66 22.61
CA LEU A 33 4.94 4.23 21.86
C LEU A 33 6.29 3.59 22.20
N PRO A 34 6.67 3.37 23.46
CA PRO A 34 7.90 2.65 23.80
C PRO A 34 7.89 1.21 23.29
N ALA A 35 6.77 0.49 23.44
CA ALA A 35 6.64 -0.89 22.95
C ALA A 35 6.78 -0.96 21.42
N PHE A 36 6.11 -0.08 20.70
CA PHE A 36 6.20 0.01 19.24
C PHE A 36 7.59 0.41 18.77
N THR A 37 8.23 1.33 19.48
CA THR A 37 9.62 1.74 19.21
C THR A 37 10.58 0.55 19.36
N GLY A 38 10.43 -0.22 20.44
CA GLY A 38 11.22 -1.45 20.66
C GLY A 38 10.99 -2.48 19.56
N MET A 39 9.75 -2.68 19.15
CA MET A 39 9.40 -3.58 18.04
C MET A 39 10.09 -3.17 16.74
N ILE A 40 10.02 -1.90 16.37
CA ILE A 40 10.66 -1.40 15.13
C ILE A 40 12.19 -1.48 15.23
N ALA A 41 12.78 -1.17 16.40
CA ALA A 41 14.23 -1.21 16.59
C ALA A 41 14.81 -2.63 16.48
N THR A 42 14.03 -3.66 16.78
CA THR A 42 14.44 -5.07 16.71
C THR A 42 13.97 -5.79 15.45
N LEU A 43 13.24 -5.10 14.57
CA LEU A 43 12.69 -5.68 13.36
C LEU A 43 13.79 -6.11 12.40
N THR A 44 13.69 -7.34 11.92
CA THR A 44 14.60 -7.90 10.89
C THR A 44 13.79 -8.22 9.64
N PHE A 45 14.29 -7.77 8.49
CA PHE A 45 13.69 -8.07 7.19
C PHE A 45 14.39 -9.25 6.53
N HIS A 46 13.64 -10.30 6.23
CA HIS A 46 14.12 -11.43 5.43
C HIS A 46 13.90 -11.15 3.93
N GLY A 47 14.67 -10.19 3.39
CA GLY A 47 14.45 -9.62 2.06
C GLY A 47 14.43 -10.66 0.93
N GLU A 48 15.31 -11.66 0.97
CA GLU A 48 15.35 -12.75 -0.02
C GLU A 48 14.05 -13.56 -0.01
N ARG A 49 13.59 -13.95 1.20
CA ARG A 49 12.36 -14.71 1.34
C ARG A 49 11.12 -13.88 0.93
N MET A 50 11.12 -12.60 1.24
CA MET A 50 10.05 -11.69 0.82
C MET A 50 10.00 -11.56 -0.72
N ALA A 51 11.16 -11.45 -1.36
CA ALA A 51 11.25 -11.37 -2.82
C ALA A 51 10.78 -12.66 -3.52
N GLU A 52 11.10 -13.82 -2.94
CA GLU A 52 10.65 -15.12 -3.43
C GLU A 52 9.12 -15.29 -3.35
N LEU A 53 8.50 -14.81 -2.27
CA LEU A 53 7.07 -14.96 -2.04
C LEU A 53 6.21 -13.89 -2.73
N ALA A 54 6.77 -12.72 -2.99
CA ALA A 54 6.01 -11.57 -3.48
C ALA A 54 5.27 -11.80 -4.81
N PRO A 55 5.79 -12.54 -5.81
CA PRO A 55 5.07 -12.78 -7.07
C PRO A 55 4.06 -13.92 -7.00
N GLN A 56 4.05 -14.72 -5.93
CA GLN A 56 3.24 -15.94 -5.86
C GLN A 56 1.74 -15.65 -5.73
N GLY A 57 0.91 -16.61 -6.17
CA GLY A 57 -0.54 -16.57 -6.03
C GLY A 57 -1.19 -15.50 -6.89
N PHE A 58 -0.64 -15.23 -8.06
CA PHE A 58 -1.17 -14.25 -9.03
C PHE A 58 -1.26 -12.82 -8.47
N SER A 59 -0.40 -12.46 -7.52
CA SER A 59 -0.37 -11.12 -6.91
C SER A 59 -0.22 -9.99 -7.94
N LEU A 60 0.37 -10.29 -9.11
CA LEU A 60 0.57 -9.37 -10.23
C LEU A 60 -0.65 -9.24 -11.17
N ALA A 61 -1.76 -9.92 -10.89
CA ALA A 61 -2.94 -9.86 -11.77
C ALA A 61 -3.53 -8.43 -11.88
N THR A 62 -3.50 -7.68 -10.79
CA THR A 62 -3.96 -6.28 -10.79
C THR A 62 -3.10 -5.39 -11.67
N ASP A 63 -1.82 -5.71 -11.83
CA ASP A 63 -0.90 -4.96 -12.70
C ASP A 63 -1.27 -5.09 -14.18
N VAL A 64 -1.78 -6.26 -14.60
CA VAL A 64 -2.33 -6.45 -15.95
C VAL A 64 -3.50 -5.52 -16.19
N ALA A 65 -4.45 -5.46 -15.25
CA ALA A 65 -5.62 -4.59 -15.36
C ALA A 65 -5.21 -3.11 -15.39
N GLU A 66 -4.34 -2.69 -14.48
CA GLU A 66 -3.86 -1.29 -14.43
C GLU A 66 -3.07 -0.90 -15.68
N TRP A 67 -2.25 -1.80 -16.20
CA TRP A 67 -1.50 -1.56 -17.44
C TRP A 67 -2.46 -1.32 -18.62
N LEU A 68 -3.48 -2.16 -18.77
CA LEU A 68 -4.52 -2.00 -19.79
C LEU A 68 -5.31 -0.70 -19.62
N VAL A 69 -5.64 -0.31 -18.38
CA VAL A 69 -6.34 0.96 -18.10
C VAL A 69 -5.47 2.15 -18.52
N ARG A 70 -4.17 2.11 -18.25
CA ARG A 70 -3.22 3.15 -18.72
C ARG A 70 -3.13 3.20 -20.25
N ALA A 71 -3.33 2.07 -20.91
CA ALA A 71 -3.45 1.98 -22.37
C ALA A 71 -4.83 2.44 -22.92
N GLY A 72 -5.73 2.93 -22.05
CA GLY A 72 -7.05 3.46 -22.42
C GLY A 72 -8.18 2.42 -22.46
N VAL A 73 -7.93 1.20 -21.99
CA VAL A 73 -8.97 0.14 -21.91
C VAL A 73 -9.89 0.44 -20.71
N PRO A 74 -11.24 0.41 -20.86
CA PRO A 74 -12.15 0.57 -19.74
C PRO A 74 -11.88 -0.44 -18.63
N PHE A 75 -11.92 0.01 -17.36
CA PHE A 75 -11.55 -0.81 -16.19
C PHE A 75 -12.26 -2.18 -16.16
N LYS A 76 -13.57 -2.22 -16.43
CA LYS A 76 -14.32 -3.49 -16.45
C LYS A 76 -13.71 -4.50 -17.42
N VAL A 77 -13.38 -4.06 -18.63
CA VAL A 77 -12.77 -4.92 -19.66
C VAL A 77 -11.34 -5.31 -19.25
N ALA A 78 -10.56 -4.38 -18.74
CA ALA A 78 -9.20 -4.65 -18.25
C ALA A 78 -9.20 -5.69 -17.12
N HIS A 79 -10.14 -5.60 -16.20
CA HIS A 79 -10.31 -6.56 -15.11
C HIS A 79 -10.73 -7.97 -15.63
N GLU A 80 -11.60 -8.03 -16.64
CA GLU A 80 -11.98 -9.29 -17.29
C GLU A 80 -10.79 -9.98 -17.97
N VAL A 81 -9.92 -9.20 -18.63
CA VAL A 81 -8.68 -9.69 -19.25
C VAL A 81 -7.68 -10.17 -18.18
N ALA A 82 -7.50 -9.43 -17.09
CA ALA A 82 -6.65 -9.86 -15.98
C ALA A 82 -7.16 -11.20 -15.40
N GLY A 83 -8.46 -11.34 -15.19
CA GLY A 83 -9.06 -12.61 -14.76
C GLY A 83 -8.88 -13.74 -15.76
N ALA A 84 -8.92 -13.44 -17.07
CA ALA A 84 -8.62 -14.43 -18.11
C ALA A 84 -7.16 -14.88 -18.07
N SER A 85 -6.22 -13.95 -17.81
CA SER A 85 -4.79 -14.26 -17.65
C SER A 85 -4.54 -15.20 -16.47
N VAL A 86 -5.20 -14.95 -15.33
CA VAL A 86 -5.12 -15.85 -14.16
C VAL A 86 -5.63 -17.24 -14.49
N ARG A 87 -6.84 -17.36 -15.05
CA ARG A 87 -7.40 -18.67 -15.45
C ARG A 87 -6.51 -19.41 -16.45
N TYR A 88 -5.89 -18.68 -17.36
CA TYR A 88 -4.97 -19.26 -18.34
C TYR A 88 -3.74 -19.86 -17.64
N CYS A 89 -3.17 -19.16 -16.67
CA CYS A 89 -2.03 -19.61 -15.88
C CYS A 89 -2.40 -20.79 -14.98
N GLU A 90 -3.54 -20.71 -14.26
CA GLU A 90 -4.04 -21.81 -13.42
C GLU A 90 -4.19 -23.11 -14.20
N ALA A 91 -4.77 -23.06 -15.39
CA ALA A 91 -4.98 -24.24 -16.25
C ALA A 91 -3.66 -24.88 -16.71
N ARG A 92 -2.54 -24.15 -16.66
CA ARG A 92 -1.20 -24.60 -17.08
C ARG A 92 -0.23 -24.83 -15.94
N GLY A 93 -0.59 -24.43 -14.72
CA GLY A 93 0.28 -24.51 -13.55
C GLY A 93 1.52 -23.60 -13.65
N ILE A 94 1.36 -22.42 -14.27
CA ILE A 94 2.40 -21.39 -14.42
C ILE A 94 1.99 -20.10 -13.73
N GLU A 95 2.96 -19.23 -13.43
CA GLU A 95 2.69 -17.89 -12.90
C GLU A 95 2.55 -16.86 -14.04
N LEU A 96 2.00 -15.68 -13.72
CA LEU A 96 1.84 -14.60 -14.69
C LEU A 96 3.17 -14.11 -15.30
N SER A 97 4.25 -14.20 -14.54
CA SER A 97 5.61 -13.87 -15.00
C SER A 97 6.16 -14.81 -16.07
N ASP A 98 5.61 -16.02 -16.17
CA ASP A 98 6.06 -17.07 -17.10
C ASP A 98 5.36 -17.01 -18.47
N LEU A 99 4.37 -16.12 -18.63
CA LEU A 99 3.64 -15.95 -19.88
C LEU A 99 4.56 -15.57 -21.04
N THR A 100 4.50 -16.33 -22.11
CA THR A 100 5.17 -16.02 -23.38
C THR A 100 4.41 -14.94 -24.16
N ASP A 101 5.01 -14.40 -25.23
CA ASP A 101 4.32 -13.43 -26.08
C ASP A 101 3.14 -14.07 -26.82
N GLU A 102 3.27 -15.36 -27.17
CA GLU A 102 2.21 -16.17 -27.76
C GLU A 102 1.05 -16.39 -26.78
N ASP A 103 1.36 -16.64 -25.50
CA ASP A 103 0.33 -16.79 -24.47
C ASP A 103 -0.43 -15.49 -24.25
N LEU A 104 0.26 -14.37 -24.17
CA LEU A 104 -0.34 -13.04 -24.04
C LEU A 104 -1.30 -12.76 -25.20
N ALA A 105 -0.87 -12.99 -26.44
CA ALA A 105 -1.70 -12.80 -27.64
C ALA A 105 -2.90 -13.75 -27.67
N ALA A 106 -2.76 -14.99 -27.17
CA ALA A 106 -3.83 -15.97 -27.09
C ALA A 106 -4.90 -15.63 -26.03
N ILE A 107 -4.49 -14.96 -24.95
CA ILE A 107 -5.41 -14.49 -23.89
C ILE A 107 -6.21 -13.29 -24.39
N ASP A 108 -5.53 -12.26 -24.87
CA ASP A 108 -6.17 -11.06 -25.41
C ASP A 108 -5.19 -10.29 -26.32
N PRO A 109 -5.60 -9.87 -27.53
CA PRO A 109 -4.72 -9.17 -28.48
C PRO A 109 -4.23 -7.81 -27.99
N ARG A 110 -4.80 -7.24 -26.93
CA ARG A 110 -4.36 -6.00 -26.28
C ARG A 110 -3.19 -6.21 -25.34
N LEU A 111 -2.91 -7.46 -24.93
CA LEU A 111 -1.75 -7.80 -24.11
C LEU A 111 -0.51 -7.90 -25.01
N THR A 112 0.15 -6.76 -25.18
CA THR A 112 1.41 -6.73 -25.94
C THR A 112 2.60 -7.11 -25.02
N PRO A 113 3.77 -7.47 -25.61
CA PRO A 113 4.95 -7.88 -24.82
C PRO A 113 5.39 -6.86 -23.77
N GLU A 114 5.05 -5.60 -23.93
CA GLU A 114 5.37 -4.53 -22.98
C GLU A 114 4.71 -4.73 -21.60
N VAL A 115 3.61 -5.48 -21.52
CA VAL A 115 2.97 -5.81 -20.23
C VAL A 115 3.92 -6.58 -19.29
N LYS A 116 4.91 -7.30 -19.84
CA LYS A 116 5.93 -8.00 -19.05
C LYS A 116 6.73 -7.08 -18.13
N GLN A 117 6.80 -5.79 -18.44
CA GLN A 117 7.47 -4.82 -17.57
C GLN A 117 6.80 -4.71 -16.19
N VAL A 118 5.49 -4.89 -16.11
CA VAL A 118 4.74 -4.86 -14.86
C VAL A 118 4.50 -6.26 -14.26
N LEU A 119 4.81 -7.32 -14.99
CA LEU A 119 4.71 -8.71 -14.52
C LEU A 119 5.98 -9.16 -13.76
N THR A 120 6.65 -8.21 -13.13
CA THR A 120 7.76 -8.45 -12.18
C THR A 120 7.49 -7.67 -10.92
N VAL A 121 7.98 -8.15 -9.78
CA VAL A 121 7.84 -7.43 -8.49
C VAL A 121 8.39 -6.01 -8.59
N ALA A 122 9.56 -5.85 -9.19
CA ALA A 122 10.20 -4.53 -9.37
C ALA A 122 9.35 -3.60 -10.26
N GLY A 123 8.83 -4.11 -11.37
CA GLY A 123 7.98 -3.35 -12.29
C GLY A 123 6.63 -2.99 -11.66
N SER A 124 6.01 -3.94 -10.97
CA SER A 124 4.78 -3.72 -10.22
C SER A 124 4.95 -2.59 -9.20
N VAL A 125 5.98 -2.66 -8.36
CA VAL A 125 6.25 -1.62 -7.36
C VAL A 125 6.57 -0.28 -8.01
N ALA A 126 7.40 -0.27 -9.08
CA ALA A 126 7.76 0.96 -9.79
C ALA A 126 6.55 1.65 -10.45
N ALA A 127 5.55 0.87 -10.86
CA ALA A 127 4.32 1.39 -11.45
C ALA A 127 3.44 2.18 -10.47
N ARG A 128 3.63 2.05 -9.15
CA ARG A 128 2.91 2.82 -8.09
C ARG A 128 3.57 4.19 -7.86
N ASP A 129 3.70 4.96 -8.91
CA ASP A 129 4.42 6.24 -8.97
C ASP A 129 3.53 7.46 -8.64
N GLY A 130 2.35 7.29 -8.10
CA GLY A 130 1.52 8.37 -7.59
C GLY A 130 2.11 8.99 -6.30
N ARG A 131 1.71 10.22 -5.96
CA ARG A 131 2.09 10.87 -4.69
C ARG A 131 1.68 9.99 -3.50
N GLY A 132 2.62 9.68 -2.62
CA GLY A 132 2.38 8.75 -1.49
C GLY A 132 2.44 7.27 -1.89
N GLY A 133 2.73 6.95 -3.14
CA GLY A 133 2.86 5.58 -3.63
C GLY A 133 4.12 4.87 -3.13
N THR A 134 4.19 3.58 -3.46
CA THR A 134 5.26 2.68 -3.02
C THR A 134 6.43 2.57 -3.99
N ALA A 135 6.37 3.25 -5.15
CA ALA A 135 7.51 3.30 -6.06
C ALA A 135 8.78 3.81 -5.34
N PRO A 136 9.97 3.25 -5.61
CA PRO A 136 11.20 3.62 -4.89
C PRO A 136 11.49 5.12 -4.90
N VAL A 137 11.14 5.83 -5.96
CA VAL A 137 11.28 7.29 -6.04
C VAL A 137 10.36 7.98 -5.01
N ARG A 138 9.12 7.53 -4.87
CA ARG A 138 8.15 8.10 -3.93
C ARG A 138 8.50 7.79 -2.48
N VAL A 139 8.99 6.57 -2.22
CA VAL A 139 9.48 6.20 -0.88
C VAL A 139 10.65 7.07 -0.46
N ARG A 140 11.61 7.37 -1.37
CA ARG A 140 12.72 8.27 -1.06
C ARG A 140 12.25 9.69 -0.76
N GLU A 141 11.27 10.22 -1.49
CA GLU A 141 10.65 11.52 -1.22
C GLU A 141 10.00 11.55 0.16
N GLN A 142 9.21 10.52 0.50
CA GLN A 142 8.57 10.40 1.81
C GLN A 142 9.59 10.30 2.95
N LEU A 143 10.65 9.51 2.76
CA LEU A 143 11.74 9.42 3.73
C LEU A 143 12.44 10.78 3.95
N GLY A 144 12.63 11.55 2.88
CA GLY A 144 13.15 12.93 3.00
C GLY A 144 12.24 13.81 3.83
N ALA A 145 10.95 13.82 3.55
CA ALA A 145 9.95 14.60 4.28
C ALA A 145 9.87 14.21 5.77
N VAL A 146 9.88 12.90 6.07
CA VAL A 146 9.87 12.40 7.46
C VAL A 146 11.14 12.80 8.21
N ARG A 147 12.32 12.74 7.59
CA ARG A 147 13.58 13.17 8.20
C ARG A 147 13.55 14.65 8.55
N THR A 148 13.02 15.50 7.68
CA THR A 148 12.83 16.93 7.94
C THR A 148 11.90 17.15 9.12
N LEU A 149 10.75 16.48 9.14
CA LEU A 149 9.78 16.56 10.24
C LEU A 149 10.40 16.15 11.59
N ILE A 150 11.18 15.06 11.61
CA ILE A 150 11.86 14.61 12.83
C ILE A 150 12.87 15.64 13.30
N ALA A 151 13.62 16.27 12.39
CA ALA A 151 14.58 17.31 12.75
C ALA A 151 13.89 18.54 13.35
N GLU A 152 12.77 18.97 12.78
CA GLU A 152 11.94 20.06 13.30
C GLU A 152 11.38 19.75 14.69
N GLN A 153 10.86 18.54 14.90
CA GLN A 153 10.34 18.09 16.19
C GLN A 153 11.44 18.04 17.27
N ARG A 154 12.63 17.53 16.93
CA ARG A 154 13.77 17.52 17.84
C ARG A 154 14.22 18.93 18.24
N ALA A 155 14.31 19.83 17.26
CA ALA A 155 14.64 21.21 17.52
C ALA A 155 13.61 21.88 18.44
N TRP A 156 12.33 21.61 18.26
CA TRP A 156 11.25 22.10 19.13
C TRP A 156 11.35 21.56 20.55
N LEU A 157 11.77 20.30 20.72
CA LEU A 157 12.00 19.67 22.04
C LEU A 157 13.31 20.05 22.69
N GLY A 158 14.20 20.87 22.04
CA GLY A 158 15.49 21.23 22.53
C GLY A 158 16.53 20.08 22.55
N GLN A 159 16.37 19.10 21.70
CA GLN A 159 17.23 17.91 21.56
C GLN A 159 18.11 17.97 20.30
#